data_5103e79556b3555871170263d388753f
#
_entry.id   5103e79556b3555871170263d388753f
#
_cell.length_a   1.000
_cell.length_b   1.000
_cell.length_c   1.000
_cell.angle_alpha   90.00
_cell.angle_beta   90.00
_cell.angle_gamma   90.00
#
_symmetry.space_group_name_H-M   'P 1'
#
loop_
_entity.id
_entity.type
_entity.pdbx_description
1 polymer ?
#
loop_
_entity_poly.entity_id
_entity_poly.type
_entity_poly.pdbx_seq_one_letter_code
_entity_poly.pdbx_strand_id
1 'polypeptide(L)'
;KWHYGGYAATRAAAARAHLTELLPALLLTIAKAGNADLSFSRFDNFLSRLPSGVQLFALLRTHDDLRELLVQLMASAPRMAEAVIHRAHVMDGLIDPAFADEVSRRTVLVGKVDAFLADARDYQEGIDRARIIGQEQQFLIAAGLLSGTMSARQAGEQFTALAETLLHRLFIAVRVEFEKRHGVVPGASVGLLGFGKMASREMTVASDLDFILIYEVEGGAEDSNGEKPLATSQYFARLTQRLVAAVTAPTSEGVLYQADMRLRPSGNAGPLATSLSAFQRYQEESAWTWEHLALTRARVVDADEGFAAKIEGTVAAILSRPSAAGKTIDDVVSMRALMAKERPPRHPFDLKLVPGGLIDLEFVAQSAQLLAREQIGRPQAPTAIVLARLGEIGLVPEGARLAEIHGVFSTVLQAMSAALADPFKDEGWTDAFRDLLAQLTNEPSFTRLAEDLKEMQGEVQSAAERWYARAQEL
;
A
#
# COMPACT_ATOMS: atom_id res chain seq x y z
N LYS A 1 15.16 -22.68 30.01
CA LYS A 1 14.29 -23.25 28.96
C LYS A 1 15.10 -23.54 27.70
N TRP A 2 15.83 -22.57 27.16
CA TRP A 2 16.56 -22.69 25.90
C TRP A 2 17.60 -23.81 25.90
N HIS A 3 18.45 -23.87 26.91
CA HIS A 3 19.52 -24.88 27.01
C HIS A 3 18.98 -26.30 27.20
N TYR A 4 17.85 -26.50 27.88
CA TYR A 4 17.30 -27.81 28.19
C TYR A 4 16.29 -28.35 27.16
N GLY A 5 16.17 -27.73 25.99
CA GLY A 5 15.25 -28.18 24.93
C GLY A 5 13.76 -28.02 25.27
N GLY A 6 13.42 -27.02 26.06
CA GLY A 6 12.03 -26.74 26.47
C GLY A 6 11.11 -26.31 25.33
N TYR A 7 11.68 -25.79 24.24
CA TYR A 7 10.95 -25.42 23.04
C TYR A 7 11.26 -26.36 21.86
N ALA A 8 10.32 -26.50 20.92
CA ALA A 8 10.53 -27.29 19.70
C ALA A 8 11.82 -26.86 18.97
N ALA A 9 12.05 -25.55 18.87
CA ALA A 9 13.24 -24.94 18.26
C ALA A 9 14.57 -25.43 18.88
N THR A 10 14.58 -25.84 20.15
CA THR A 10 15.78 -26.22 20.91
C THR A 10 15.85 -27.72 21.22
N ARG A 11 14.96 -28.55 20.68
CA ARG A 11 14.95 -30.01 20.95
C ARG A 11 16.16 -30.73 20.35
N ALA A 12 16.52 -30.36 19.11
CA ALA A 12 17.68 -30.99 18.44
C ALA A 12 19.01 -30.59 19.11
N ALA A 13 19.92 -31.53 19.26
CA ALA A 13 21.24 -31.26 19.83
C ALA A 13 22.04 -30.23 19.02
N ALA A 14 21.93 -30.28 17.67
CA ALA A 14 22.56 -29.31 16.78
C ALA A 14 21.98 -27.88 17.00
N ALA A 15 20.68 -27.76 17.20
CA ALA A 15 20.05 -26.46 17.49
C ALA A 15 20.57 -25.84 18.80
N ARG A 16 20.70 -26.68 19.86
CA ARG A 16 21.27 -26.22 21.13
C ARG A 16 22.74 -25.82 21.01
N ALA A 17 23.53 -26.56 20.24
CA ALA A 17 24.96 -26.23 19.98
C ALA A 17 25.04 -24.84 19.30
N HIS A 18 24.31 -24.64 18.19
CA HIS A 18 24.27 -23.34 17.48
C HIS A 18 23.78 -22.21 18.38
N LEU A 19 22.72 -22.45 19.17
CA LEU A 19 22.19 -21.44 20.09
C LEU A 19 23.20 -21.09 21.18
N THR A 20 23.93 -22.06 21.74
CA THR A 20 24.94 -21.80 22.77
C THR A 20 26.06 -20.92 22.25
N GLU A 21 26.50 -21.14 21.00
CA GLU A 21 27.54 -20.33 20.36
C GLU A 21 27.00 -18.93 19.97
N LEU A 22 25.72 -18.83 19.60
CA LEU A 22 25.04 -17.58 19.25
C LEU A 22 24.79 -16.67 20.46
N LEU A 23 24.50 -17.26 21.64
CA LEU A 23 24.03 -16.55 22.83
C LEU A 23 24.84 -15.31 23.22
N PRO A 24 26.18 -15.31 23.27
CA PRO A 24 26.95 -14.13 23.66
C PRO A 24 26.71 -12.95 22.70
N ALA A 25 26.73 -13.19 21.40
CA ALA A 25 26.51 -12.18 20.38
C ALA A 25 25.05 -11.69 20.39
N LEU A 26 24.08 -12.59 20.50
CA LEU A 26 22.67 -12.27 20.56
C LEU A 26 22.32 -11.40 21.79
N LEU A 27 22.80 -11.79 22.98
CA LEU A 27 22.56 -11.02 24.21
C LEU A 27 23.23 -9.64 24.15
N LEU A 28 24.41 -9.54 23.54
CA LEU A 28 25.06 -8.25 23.34
C LEU A 28 24.24 -7.36 22.38
N THR A 29 23.72 -7.93 21.31
CA THR A 29 22.85 -7.19 20.36
C THR A 29 21.54 -6.74 21.05
N ILE A 30 20.91 -7.63 21.84
CA ILE A 30 19.70 -7.29 22.62
C ILE A 30 19.99 -6.20 23.65
N ALA A 31 21.13 -6.27 24.34
CA ALA A 31 21.52 -5.25 25.34
C ALA A 31 21.77 -3.86 24.73
N LYS A 32 22.14 -3.77 23.46
CA LYS A 32 22.30 -2.53 22.70
C LYS A 32 20.99 -2.00 22.14
N ALA A 33 19.96 -2.83 22.07
CA ALA A 33 18.64 -2.38 21.59
C ALA A 33 17.99 -1.43 22.61
N GLY A 34 17.27 -0.43 22.13
CA GLY A 34 16.65 0.61 22.97
C GLY A 34 15.62 0.10 24.00
N ASN A 35 15.21 -1.19 23.92
CA ASN A 35 14.37 -1.88 24.91
C ASN A 35 14.77 -3.36 25.01
N ALA A 36 15.81 -3.63 25.81
CA ALA A 36 16.40 -4.96 25.93
C ALA A 36 15.42 -6.01 26.49
N ASP A 37 14.67 -5.68 27.53
CA ASP A 37 13.72 -6.60 28.19
C ASP A 37 12.58 -6.98 27.25
N LEU A 38 12.03 -6.02 26.52
CA LEU A 38 10.97 -6.26 25.55
C LEU A 38 11.48 -7.09 24.37
N SER A 39 12.67 -6.78 23.86
CA SER A 39 13.30 -7.52 22.76
C SER A 39 13.56 -8.96 23.17
N PHE A 40 14.09 -9.18 24.37
CA PHE A 40 14.31 -10.52 24.91
C PHE A 40 13.01 -11.31 25.09
N SER A 41 11.97 -10.66 25.64
CA SER A 41 10.66 -11.29 25.85
C SER A 41 10.00 -11.70 24.53
N ARG A 42 10.06 -10.83 23.51
CA ARG A 42 9.54 -11.13 22.16
C ARG A 42 10.35 -12.23 21.49
N PHE A 43 11.67 -12.20 21.63
CA PHE A 43 12.53 -13.26 21.11
C PHE A 43 12.27 -14.61 21.79
N ASP A 44 12.07 -14.66 23.11
CA ASP A 44 11.66 -15.87 23.83
C ASP A 44 10.32 -16.42 23.34
N ASN A 45 9.32 -15.54 23.13
CA ASN A 45 8.03 -15.91 22.57
C ASN A 45 8.18 -16.46 21.13
N PHE A 46 8.98 -15.83 20.30
CA PHE A 46 9.30 -16.32 18.95
C PHE A 46 9.89 -17.75 19.00
N LEU A 47 10.92 -17.96 19.81
CA LEU A 47 11.53 -19.30 19.97
C LEU A 47 10.55 -20.35 20.47
N SER A 48 9.59 -19.97 21.31
CA SER A 48 8.57 -20.89 21.85
C SER A 48 7.66 -21.46 20.76
N ARG A 49 7.47 -20.74 19.68
CA ARG A 49 6.58 -21.08 18.55
C ARG A 49 7.31 -21.63 17.32
N LEU A 50 8.61 -21.43 17.26
CA LEU A 50 9.42 -21.89 16.13
C LEU A 50 9.51 -23.44 16.10
N PRO A 51 9.14 -24.11 15.00
CA PRO A 51 9.11 -25.56 14.93
C PRO A 51 10.51 -26.20 14.93
N SER A 52 11.52 -25.51 14.38
CA SER A 52 12.93 -25.93 14.35
C SER A 52 13.85 -24.71 14.35
N GLY A 53 14.88 -24.74 15.19
CA GLY A 53 15.86 -23.64 15.30
C GLY A 53 17.20 -23.90 14.62
N VAL A 54 17.45 -25.10 14.08
CA VAL A 54 18.79 -25.49 13.58
C VAL A 54 19.32 -24.51 12.54
N GLN A 55 18.56 -24.28 11.49
CA GLN A 55 18.95 -23.42 10.38
C GLN A 55 19.03 -21.94 10.81
N LEU A 56 18.00 -21.45 11.49
CA LEU A 56 17.95 -20.06 11.95
C LEU A 56 19.12 -19.72 12.88
N PHE A 57 19.40 -20.56 13.89
CA PHE A 57 20.51 -20.27 14.82
C PHE A 57 21.87 -20.32 14.14
N ALA A 58 22.06 -21.23 13.17
CA ALA A 58 23.28 -21.27 12.37
C ALA A 58 23.46 -19.96 11.57
N LEU A 59 22.39 -19.43 10.98
CA LEU A 59 22.40 -18.20 10.21
C LEU A 59 22.62 -16.96 11.08
N LEU A 60 21.87 -16.82 12.18
CA LEU A 60 22.05 -15.69 13.12
C LEU A 60 23.45 -15.66 13.76
N ARG A 61 24.13 -16.83 13.83
CA ARG A 61 25.50 -16.92 14.30
C ARG A 61 26.50 -16.37 13.27
N THR A 62 26.25 -16.59 11.99
CA THR A 62 27.19 -16.29 10.89
C THR A 62 26.90 -14.94 10.20
N HIS A 63 25.68 -14.39 10.35
CA HIS A 63 25.25 -13.14 9.72
C HIS A 63 24.85 -12.13 10.77
N ASP A 64 25.78 -11.22 11.07
CA ASP A 64 25.60 -10.18 12.08
C ASP A 64 24.44 -9.23 11.70
N ASP A 65 24.36 -8.82 10.44
CA ASP A 65 23.32 -7.93 9.92
C ASP A 65 21.92 -8.54 10.11
N LEU A 66 21.73 -9.82 9.85
CA LEU A 66 20.46 -10.50 10.06
C LEU A 66 20.08 -10.57 11.54
N ARG A 67 21.06 -10.81 12.42
CA ARG A 67 20.86 -10.81 13.86
C ARG A 67 20.46 -9.42 14.38
N GLU A 68 21.17 -8.39 13.92
CA GLU A 68 20.86 -7.00 14.26
C GLU A 68 19.47 -6.59 13.78
N LEU A 69 19.12 -6.89 12.52
CA LEU A 69 17.79 -6.63 11.98
C LEU A 69 16.70 -7.33 12.80
N LEU A 70 16.84 -8.63 13.10
CA LEU A 70 15.84 -9.36 13.87
C LEU A 70 15.64 -8.74 15.27
N VAL A 71 16.73 -8.41 15.96
CA VAL A 71 16.66 -7.78 17.29
C VAL A 71 16.06 -6.39 17.20
N GLN A 72 16.41 -5.61 16.18
CA GLN A 72 15.80 -4.28 15.93
C GLN A 72 14.29 -4.39 15.71
N LEU A 73 13.83 -5.34 14.89
CA LEU A 73 12.40 -5.57 14.68
C LEU A 73 11.69 -5.97 15.98
N MET A 74 12.33 -6.80 16.83
CA MET A 74 11.80 -7.18 18.13
C MET A 74 11.73 -5.98 19.10
N ALA A 75 12.67 -5.03 19.03
CA ALA A 75 12.72 -3.85 19.88
C ALA A 75 11.71 -2.77 19.47
N SER A 76 11.68 -2.44 18.17
CA SER A 76 11.05 -1.22 17.65
C SER A 76 9.76 -1.46 16.85
N ALA A 77 9.48 -2.70 16.39
CA ALA A 77 8.42 -2.98 15.45
C ALA A 77 7.46 -4.08 15.95
N PRO A 78 6.51 -3.78 16.87
CA PRO A 78 5.57 -4.75 17.43
C PRO A 78 4.82 -5.56 16.38
N ARG A 79 4.34 -4.92 15.31
CA ARG A 79 3.62 -5.57 14.21
C ARG A 79 4.50 -6.61 13.50
N MET A 80 5.75 -6.27 13.22
CA MET A 80 6.70 -7.17 12.58
C MET A 80 7.08 -8.32 13.49
N ALA A 81 7.32 -8.04 14.77
CA ALA A 81 7.60 -9.05 15.78
C ALA A 81 6.45 -10.07 15.89
N GLU A 82 5.20 -9.61 15.92
CA GLU A 82 4.02 -10.48 15.90
C GLU A 82 3.92 -11.31 14.62
N ALA A 83 4.19 -10.72 13.45
CA ALA A 83 4.21 -11.46 12.19
C ALA A 83 5.20 -12.63 12.24
N VAL A 84 6.43 -12.39 12.72
CA VAL A 84 7.47 -13.42 12.88
C VAL A 84 7.07 -14.47 13.92
N ILE A 85 6.52 -14.05 15.06
CA ILE A 85 6.10 -14.94 16.14
C ILE A 85 4.99 -15.89 15.69
N HIS A 86 4.03 -15.40 14.91
CA HIS A 86 2.88 -16.20 14.49
C HIS A 86 3.12 -17.00 13.22
N ARG A 87 4.05 -16.56 12.35
CA ARG A 87 4.31 -17.12 11.02
C ARG A 87 5.81 -17.15 10.74
N ALA A 88 6.48 -18.11 11.33
CA ALA A 88 7.95 -18.24 11.21
C ALA A 88 8.44 -18.32 9.75
N HIS A 89 7.60 -18.78 8.80
CA HIS A 89 7.95 -18.87 7.38
C HIS A 89 8.22 -17.50 6.73
N VAL A 90 7.69 -16.39 7.28
CA VAL A 90 8.00 -15.05 6.74
C VAL A 90 9.49 -14.69 6.88
N MET A 91 10.21 -15.40 7.75
CA MET A 91 11.67 -15.24 7.91
C MET A 91 12.47 -15.90 6.79
N ASP A 92 11.89 -16.85 6.04
CA ASP A 92 12.63 -17.62 5.02
C ASP A 92 13.18 -16.67 3.93
N GLY A 93 12.45 -15.62 3.58
CA GLY A 93 12.93 -14.61 2.66
C GLY A 93 14.05 -13.71 3.20
N LEU A 94 14.14 -13.47 4.53
CA LEU A 94 15.24 -12.70 5.13
C LEU A 94 16.55 -13.49 5.16
N ILE A 95 16.46 -14.80 5.08
CA ILE A 95 17.59 -15.72 5.10
C ILE A 95 18.31 -15.76 3.74
N ASP A 96 17.65 -15.32 2.68
CA ASP A 96 18.23 -15.26 1.34
C ASP A 96 19.29 -14.15 1.26
N PRO A 97 20.57 -14.46 0.94
CA PRO A 97 21.63 -13.45 0.79
C PRO A 97 21.32 -12.38 -0.28
N ALA A 98 20.45 -12.70 -1.24
CA ALA A 98 20.01 -11.78 -2.28
C ALA A 98 18.87 -10.85 -1.83
N PHE A 99 18.39 -10.98 -0.59
CA PHE A 99 17.23 -10.27 -0.04
C PHE A 99 17.24 -8.75 -0.36
N ALA A 100 18.32 -8.06 -0.05
CA ALA A 100 18.41 -6.61 -0.23
C ALA A 100 18.29 -6.18 -1.71
N ASP A 101 18.87 -6.95 -2.63
CA ASP A 101 18.85 -6.69 -4.07
C ASP A 101 17.51 -7.11 -4.70
N GLU A 102 16.93 -8.20 -4.23
CA GLU A 102 15.73 -8.79 -4.80
C GLU A 102 14.45 -8.04 -4.43
N VAL A 103 14.30 -7.62 -3.17
CA VAL A 103 13.12 -6.89 -2.68
C VAL A 103 12.98 -5.52 -3.34
N SER A 104 14.07 -4.97 -3.86
CA SER A 104 14.08 -3.69 -4.58
C SER A 104 13.65 -3.79 -6.05
N ARG A 105 13.51 -5.00 -6.62
CA ARG A 105 13.23 -5.20 -8.06
C ARG A 105 11.82 -5.73 -8.30
N ARG A 106 10.97 -4.89 -8.90
CA ARG A 106 9.59 -5.28 -9.28
C ARG A 106 9.53 -6.60 -10.06
N THR A 107 10.43 -6.82 -11.02
CA THR A 107 10.43 -8.02 -11.87
C THR A 107 10.70 -9.30 -11.07
N VAL A 108 11.54 -9.23 -10.06
CA VAL A 108 11.84 -10.37 -9.17
C VAL A 108 10.64 -10.68 -8.29
N LEU A 109 10.04 -9.66 -7.68
CA LEU A 109 8.83 -9.79 -6.87
C LEU A 109 7.68 -10.43 -7.67
N VAL A 110 7.40 -9.90 -8.87
CA VAL A 110 6.37 -10.45 -9.75
C VAL A 110 6.67 -11.91 -10.10
N GLY A 111 7.91 -12.23 -10.49
CA GLY A 111 8.32 -13.58 -10.82
C GLY A 111 8.18 -14.58 -9.64
N LYS A 112 8.49 -14.16 -8.41
CA LYS A 112 8.29 -14.98 -7.20
C LYS A 112 6.82 -15.25 -6.94
N VAL A 113 5.98 -14.22 -6.99
CA VAL A 113 4.52 -14.36 -6.82
C VAL A 113 3.95 -15.29 -7.89
N ASP A 114 4.31 -15.09 -9.14
CA ASP A 114 3.82 -15.91 -10.26
C ASP A 114 4.21 -17.37 -10.12
N ALA A 115 5.49 -17.65 -9.82
CA ALA A 115 5.98 -19.01 -9.62
C ALA A 115 5.25 -19.71 -8.46
N PHE A 116 5.06 -19.02 -7.34
CA PHE A 116 4.39 -19.60 -6.17
C PHE A 116 2.90 -19.89 -6.43
N LEU A 117 2.22 -19.02 -7.17
CA LEU A 117 0.80 -19.21 -7.51
C LEU A 117 0.58 -20.26 -8.62
N ALA A 118 1.56 -20.45 -9.51
CA ALA A 118 1.45 -21.45 -10.59
C ALA A 118 1.33 -22.89 -10.08
N ASP A 119 1.79 -23.18 -8.88
CA ASP A 119 1.73 -24.50 -8.25
C ASP A 119 0.37 -24.80 -7.60
N ALA A 120 -0.60 -23.88 -7.65
CA ALA A 120 -1.94 -24.10 -7.06
C ALA A 120 -2.71 -25.18 -7.84
N ARG A 121 -3.24 -26.17 -7.13
CA ARG A 121 -3.98 -27.30 -7.70
C ARG A 121 -5.44 -26.95 -8.05
N ASP A 122 -6.00 -26.00 -7.32
CA ASP A 122 -7.38 -25.54 -7.49
C ASP A 122 -7.54 -24.06 -7.09
N TYR A 123 -8.75 -23.53 -7.31
CA TYR A 123 -9.09 -22.14 -7.02
C TYR A 123 -8.90 -21.76 -5.55
N GLN A 124 -9.30 -22.67 -4.62
CA GLN A 124 -9.21 -22.37 -3.19
C GLN A 124 -7.74 -22.33 -2.72
N GLU A 125 -6.94 -23.28 -3.16
CA GLU A 125 -5.50 -23.28 -2.89
C GLU A 125 -4.82 -22.04 -3.48
N GLY A 126 -5.25 -21.59 -4.65
CA GLY A 126 -4.75 -20.34 -5.26
C GLY A 126 -5.02 -19.11 -4.38
N ILE A 127 -6.21 -19.02 -3.77
CA ILE A 127 -6.58 -17.97 -2.82
C ILE A 127 -5.72 -18.02 -1.56
N ASP A 128 -5.48 -19.20 -0.99
CA ASP A 128 -4.68 -19.35 0.22
C ASP A 128 -3.19 -19.06 -0.05
N ARG A 129 -2.66 -19.54 -1.18
CA ARG A 129 -1.30 -19.23 -1.63
C ARG A 129 -1.09 -17.73 -1.86
N ALA A 130 -2.07 -17.03 -2.43
CA ALA A 130 -1.98 -15.58 -2.61
C ALA A 130 -1.80 -14.85 -1.25
N ARG A 131 -2.46 -15.34 -0.19
CA ARG A 131 -2.29 -14.79 1.17
C ARG A 131 -0.93 -15.08 1.75
N ILE A 132 -0.46 -16.31 1.61
CA ILE A 132 0.85 -16.75 2.12
C ILE A 132 1.96 -15.89 1.50
N ILE A 133 2.05 -15.88 0.16
CA ILE A 133 3.10 -15.10 -0.53
C ILE A 133 2.91 -13.60 -0.33
N GLY A 134 1.66 -13.11 -0.30
CA GLY A 134 1.36 -11.70 -0.06
C GLY A 134 1.89 -11.22 1.29
N GLN A 135 1.66 -11.98 2.36
CA GLN A 135 2.14 -11.64 3.71
C GLN A 135 3.65 -11.76 3.85
N GLU A 136 4.25 -12.79 3.21
CA GLU A 136 5.70 -12.92 3.17
C GLU A 136 6.34 -11.71 2.49
N GLN A 137 5.89 -11.35 1.29
CA GLN A 137 6.45 -10.22 0.55
C GLN A 137 6.16 -8.88 1.24
N GLN A 138 4.97 -8.68 1.84
CA GLN A 138 4.68 -7.50 2.67
C GLN A 138 5.67 -7.38 3.84
N PHE A 139 5.96 -8.50 4.50
CA PHE A 139 6.94 -8.53 5.60
C PHE A 139 8.33 -8.14 5.10
N LEU A 140 8.79 -8.70 3.99
CA LEU A 140 10.13 -8.44 3.44
C LEU A 140 10.29 -6.98 3.02
N ILE A 141 9.29 -6.39 2.35
CA ILE A 141 9.29 -4.97 1.98
C ILE A 141 9.34 -4.09 3.25
N ALA A 142 8.52 -4.41 4.26
CA ALA A 142 8.51 -3.69 5.52
C ALA A 142 9.84 -3.80 6.27
N ALA A 143 10.48 -4.98 6.28
CA ALA A 143 11.80 -5.19 6.87
C ALA A 143 12.88 -4.36 6.15
N GLY A 144 12.88 -4.34 4.82
CA GLY A 144 13.77 -3.50 4.01
C GLY A 144 13.62 -2.00 4.30
N LEU A 145 12.37 -1.54 4.47
CA LEU A 145 12.09 -0.16 4.88
C LEU A 145 12.63 0.16 6.28
N LEU A 146 12.31 -0.68 7.27
CA LEU A 146 12.69 -0.43 8.67
C LEU A 146 14.20 -0.61 8.93
N SER A 147 14.90 -1.40 8.13
CA SER A 147 16.36 -1.49 8.15
C SER A 147 17.07 -0.34 7.43
N GLY A 148 16.33 0.51 6.70
CA GLY A 148 16.90 1.58 5.89
C GLY A 148 17.54 1.11 4.57
N THR A 149 17.48 -0.18 4.23
CA THR A 149 17.97 -0.72 2.94
C THR A 149 17.06 -0.34 1.77
N MET A 150 15.82 0.07 2.06
CA MET A 150 14.83 0.53 1.09
C MET A 150 14.27 1.88 1.52
N SER A 151 14.21 2.85 0.62
CA SER A 151 13.54 4.13 0.87
C SER A 151 12.02 3.96 0.94
N ALA A 152 11.32 4.90 1.59
CA ALA A 152 9.86 4.90 1.65
C ALA A 152 9.20 4.92 0.26
N ARG A 153 9.79 5.63 -0.72
CA ARG A 153 9.32 5.64 -2.10
C ARG A 153 9.43 4.24 -2.73
N GLN A 154 10.60 3.61 -2.61
CA GLN A 154 10.79 2.24 -3.13
C GLN A 154 9.83 1.25 -2.45
N ALA A 155 9.66 1.34 -1.13
CA ALA A 155 8.70 0.50 -0.41
C ALA A 155 7.27 0.70 -0.92
N GLY A 156 6.83 1.94 -1.16
CA GLY A 156 5.53 2.26 -1.74
C GLY A 156 5.33 1.68 -3.13
N GLU A 157 6.35 1.76 -4.00
CA GLU A 157 6.37 1.15 -5.33
C GLU A 157 6.28 -0.38 -5.25
N GLN A 158 7.00 -1.04 -4.30
CA GLN A 158 6.98 -2.48 -4.12
C GLN A 158 5.67 -3.00 -3.50
N PHE A 159 5.12 -2.32 -2.47
CA PHE A 159 3.80 -2.65 -1.95
C PHE A 159 2.73 -2.56 -3.03
N THR A 160 2.83 -1.55 -3.90
CA THR A 160 1.90 -1.39 -5.03
C THR A 160 2.09 -2.50 -6.06
N ALA A 161 3.33 -2.83 -6.44
CA ALA A 161 3.62 -3.90 -7.38
C ALA A 161 3.11 -5.26 -6.89
N LEU A 162 3.27 -5.54 -5.59
CA LEU A 162 2.72 -6.73 -4.94
C LEU A 162 1.19 -6.76 -5.03
N ALA A 163 0.54 -5.66 -4.65
CA ALA A 163 -0.91 -5.55 -4.66
C ALA A 163 -1.50 -5.73 -6.07
N GLU A 164 -0.90 -5.08 -7.08
CA GLU A 164 -1.30 -5.22 -8.49
C GLU A 164 -1.14 -6.64 -8.99
N THR A 165 0.00 -7.28 -8.69
CA THR A 165 0.27 -8.66 -9.14
C THR A 165 -0.73 -9.64 -8.53
N LEU A 166 -0.97 -9.54 -7.22
CA LEU A 166 -1.94 -10.39 -6.52
C LEU A 166 -3.36 -10.14 -7.02
N LEU A 167 -3.76 -8.88 -7.20
CA LEU A 167 -5.08 -8.53 -7.73
C LEU A 167 -5.28 -9.09 -9.14
N HIS A 168 -4.29 -8.93 -10.04
CA HIS A 168 -4.29 -9.47 -11.39
C HIS A 168 -4.46 -11.01 -11.38
N ARG A 169 -3.65 -11.73 -10.61
CA ARG A 169 -3.70 -13.20 -10.55
C ARG A 169 -5.01 -13.70 -9.95
N LEU A 170 -5.51 -13.05 -8.91
CA LEU A 170 -6.82 -13.39 -8.34
C LEU A 170 -7.95 -13.07 -9.32
N PHE A 171 -7.86 -11.98 -10.08
CA PHE A 171 -8.87 -11.65 -11.08
C PHE A 171 -8.95 -12.70 -12.18
N ILE A 172 -7.80 -13.16 -12.70
CA ILE A 172 -7.76 -14.27 -13.67
C ILE A 172 -8.38 -15.52 -13.06
N ALA A 173 -7.98 -15.92 -11.85
CA ALA A 173 -8.50 -17.13 -11.19
C ALA A 173 -10.02 -17.07 -10.96
N VAL A 174 -10.51 -15.89 -10.52
CA VAL A 174 -11.96 -15.64 -10.32
C VAL A 174 -12.71 -15.72 -11.65
N ARG A 175 -12.18 -15.12 -12.73
CA ARG A 175 -12.81 -15.19 -14.06
C ARG A 175 -12.92 -16.64 -14.53
N VAL A 176 -11.83 -17.38 -14.51
CA VAL A 176 -11.80 -18.79 -14.94
C VAL A 176 -12.82 -19.63 -14.16
N GLU A 177 -12.88 -19.46 -12.83
CA GLU A 177 -13.84 -20.22 -12.00
C GLU A 177 -15.30 -19.79 -12.26
N PHE A 178 -15.52 -18.49 -12.51
CA PHE A 178 -16.84 -17.94 -12.77
C PHE A 178 -17.38 -18.37 -14.13
N GLU A 179 -16.52 -18.40 -15.14
CA GLU A 179 -16.81 -18.77 -16.52
C GLU A 179 -17.21 -20.24 -16.68
N LYS A 180 -16.71 -21.14 -15.82
CA LYS A 180 -17.12 -22.56 -15.82
C LYS A 180 -18.65 -22.74 -15.76
N ARG A 181 -19.33 -21.86 -15.03
CA ARG A 181 -20.78 -21.94 -14.80
C ARG A 181 -21.58 -20.98 -15.65
N HIS A 182 -21.07 -19.77 -15.82
CA HIS A 182 -21.82 -18.67 -16.43
C HIS A 182 -21.39 -18.38 -17.86
N GLY A 183 -20.31 -19.03 -18.35
CA GLY A 183 -19.71 -18.73 -19.65
C GLY A 183 -19.11 -17.31 -19.69
N VAL A 184 -19.03 -16.75 -20.86
CA VAL A 184 -18.56 -15.39 -21.11
C VAL A 184 -19.70 -14.55 -21.72
N VAL A 185 -19.64 -13.24 -21.57
CA VAL A 185 -20.47 -12.30 -22.31
C VAL A 185 -19.80 -12.09 -23.68
N PRO A 186 -20.41 -12.50 -24.81
CA PRO A 186 -19.77 -12.37 -26.13
C PRO A 186 -19.43 -10.89 -26.45
N GLY A 187 -18.23 -10.66 -26.94
CA GLY A 187 -17.74 -9.31 -27.30
C GLY A 187 -17.45 -8.40 -26.11
N ALA A 188 -17.42 -8.94 -24.88
CA ALA A 188 -17.09 -8.15 -23.72
C ALA A 188 -15.58 -7.98 -23.54
N SER A 189 -15.19 -6.78 -23.13
CA SER A 189 -13.87 -6.44 -22.57
C SER A 189 -14.04 -5.92 -21.15
N VAL A 190 -13.09 -6.23 -20.26
CA VAL A 190 -13.15 -5.82 -18.86
C VAL A 190 -11.80 -5.29 -18.40
N GLY A 191 -11.83 -4.32 -17.48
CA GLY A 191 -10.63 -3.75 -16.89
C GLY A 191 -10.88 -3.24 -15.47
N LEU A 192 -9.79 -3.11 -14.72
CA LEU A 192 -9.75 -2.56 -13.38
C LEU A 192 -9.07 -1.19 -13.40
N LEU A 193 -9.80 -0.16 -13.04
CA LEU A 193 -9.27 1.20 -12.86
C LEU A 193 -8.96 1.41 -11.39
N GLY A 194 -7.68 1.61 -11.06
CA GLY A 194 -7.20 1.87 -9.72
C GLY A 194 -7.19 3.35 -9.39
N PHE A 195 -7.32 3.64 -8.08
CA PHE A 195 -7.34 4.98 -7.51
C PHE A 195 -6.41 5.09 -6.30
N GLY A 196 -6.43 6.23 -5.64
CA GLY A 196 -5.75 6.46 -4.37
C GLY A 196 -4.25 6.13 -4.42
N LYS A 197 -3.75 5.55 -3.33
CA LYS A 197 -2.33 5.19 -3.19
C LYS A 197 -1.89 4.07 -4.12
N MET A 198 -2.79 3.18 -4.53
CA MET A 198 -2.48 2.14 -5.51
C MET A 198 -2.19 2.77 -6.88
N ALA A 199 -3.00 3.72 -7.32
CA ALA A 199 -2.79 4.35 -8.60
C ALA A 199 -1.54 5.26 -8.64
N SER A 200 -1.25 5.98 -7.55
CA SER A 200 -0.05 6.82 -7.42
C SER A 200 1.22 6.04 -7.05
N ARG A 201 1.15 4.73 -6.82
CA ARG A 201 2.26 3.86 -6.39
C ARG A 201 2.88 4.26 -5.04
N GLU A 202 2.03 4.67 -4.12
CA GLU A 202 2.39 5.17 -2.79
C GLU A 202 1.77 4.30 -1.67
N MET A 203 1.50 3.00 -1.94
CA MET A 203 0.90 2.11 -0.95
C MET A 203 1.80 1.91 0.27
N THR A 204 1.18 1.66 1.40
CA THR A 204 1.81 1.17 2.63
C THR A 204 1.37 -0.27 2.89
N VAL A 205 2.00 -0.94 3.82
CA VAL A 205 1.59 -2.30 4.24
C VAL A 205 0.13 -2.38 4.72
N ALA A 206 -0.46 -1.25 5.14
CA ALA A 206 -1.84 -1.16 5.65
C ALA A 206 -2.81 -0.48 4.68
N SER A 207 -2.42 -0.28 3.42
CA SER A 207 -3.29 0.34 2.42
C SER A 207 -4.38 -0.61 1.94
N ASP A 208 -5.57 -0.06 1.72
CA ASP A 208 -6.66 -0.73 1.03
C ASP A 208 -6.42 -0.70 -0.49
N LEU A 209 -7.11 -1.57 -1.23
CA LEU A 209 -7.18 -1.53 -2.68
C LEU A 209 -8.34 -0.64 -3.12
N ASP A 210 -8.02 0.54 -3.66
CA ASP A 210 -9.00 1.46 -4.24
C ASP A 210 -9.14 1.16 -5.73
N PHE A 211 -10.21 0.49 -6.16
CA PHE A 211 -10.43 0.18 -7.58
C PHE A 211 -11.91 0.06 -7.95
N ILE A 212 -12.20 0.17 -9.25
CA ILE A 212 -13.50 -0.14 -9.83
C ILE A 212 -13.34 -1.07 -11.03
N LEU A 213 -14.36 -1.88 -11.31
CA LEU A 213 -14.43 -2.71 -12.51
C LEU A 213 -15.23 -1.97 -13.58
N ILE A 214 -14.61 -1.81 -14.74
CA ILE A 214 -15.20 -1.20 -15.94
C ILE A 214 -15.29 -2.28 -17.02
N TYR A 215 -16.39 -2.31 -17.76
CA TYR A 215 -16.58 -3.22 -18.88
C TYR A 215 -17.16 -2.52 -20.11
N GLU A 216 -16.98 -3.10 -21.28
CA GLU A 216 -17.62 -2.73 -22.54
C GLU A 216 -18.10 -3.99 -23.24
N VAL A 217 -19.18 -3.94 -24.00
CA VAL A 217 -19.69 -5.07 -24.77
C VAL A 217 -19.89 -4.62 -26.22
N GLU A 218 -19.00 -5.09 -27.09
CA GLU A 218 -19.14 -4.91 -28.54
C GLU A 218 -20.20 -5.88 -29.08
N GLY A 219 -21.10 -5.37 -29.92
CA GLY A 219 -22.18 -6.18 -30.48
C GLY A 219 -23.44 -6.34 -29.60
N GLY A 220 -23.43 -5.71 -28.38
CA GLY A 220 -24.62 -5.54 -27.55
C GLY A 220 -25.21 -6.86 -26.99
N ALA A 221 -24.37 -7.84 -26.68
CA ALA A 221 -24.82 -9.06 -26.01
C ALA A 221 -25.51 -8.75 -24.68
N GLU A 222 -26.75 -9.23 -24.52
CA GLU A 222 -27.56 -8.99 -23.32
C GLU A 222 -27.25 -10.01 -22.20
N ASP A 223 -26.83 -11.21 -22.55
CA ASP A 223 -26.58 -12.31 -21.63
C ASP A 223 -25.24 -13.01 -21.89
N SER A 224 -24.73 -13.68 -20.86
CA SER A 224 -23.59 -14.61 -20.98
C SER A 224 -24.03 -15.95 -21.56
N ASN A 225 -23.09 -16.75 -22.13
CA ASN A 225 -23.37 -17.94 -22.94
C ASN A 225 -23.10 -19.27 -22.20
N GLY A 226 -23.01 -19.29 -20.87
CA GLY A 226 -22.73 -20.50 -20.10
C GLY A 226 -23.98 -21.34 -19.80
N GLU A 227 -23.78 -22.42 -19.03
CA GLU A 227 -24.87 -23.31 -18.57
C GLU A 227 -25.93 -22.56 -17.75
N LYS A 228 -25.50 -21.57 -16.96
CA LYS A 228 -26.40 -20.70 -16.19
C LYS A 228 -26.13 -19.23 -16.59
N PRO A 229 -26.74 -18.80 -17.71
CA PRO A 229 -26.54 -17.47 -18.24
C PRO A 229 -26.99 -16.39 -17.25
N LEU A 230 -26.36 -15.23 -17.31
CA LEU A 230 -26.66 -14.05 -16.52
C LEU A 230 -26.77 -12.85 -17.46
N ALA A 231 -27.73 -11.96 -17.19
CA ALA A 231 -27.74 -10.65 -17.83
C ALA A 231 -26.41 -9.92 -17.66
N THR A 232 -25.94 -9.24 -18.70
CA THR A 232 -24.61 -8.60 -18.76
C THR A 232 -24.28 -7.78 -17.52
N SER A 233 -25.17 -6.92 -17.08
CA SER A 233 -24.96 -6.08 -15.88
C SER A 233 -24.86 -6.94 -14.61
N GLN A 234 -25.66 -7.99 -14.49
CA GLN A 234 -25.62 -8.91 -13.36
C GLN A 234 -24.36 -9.80 -13.40
N TYR A 235 -23.89 -10.18 -14.59
CA TYR A 235 -22.66 -10.93 -14.79
C TYR A 235 -21.47 -10.17 -14.19
N PHE A 236 -21.24 -8.93 -14.61
CA PHE A 236 -20.11 -8.13 -14.14
C PHE A 236 -20.25 -7.72 -12.67
N ALA A 237 -21.45 -7.43 -12.19
CA ALA A 237 -21.66 -7.17 -10.76
C ALA A 237 -21.31 -8.38 -9.88
N ARG A 238 -21.70 -9.60 -10.28
CA ARG A 238 -21.36 -10.84 -9.55
C ARG A 238 -19.89 -11.21 -9.69
N LEU A 239 -19.29 -11.00 -10.85
CA LEU A 239 -17.86 -11.19 -11.07
C LEU A 239 -17.06 -10.28 -10.10
N THR A 240 -17.42 -9.00 -10.01
CA THR A 240 -16.82 -8.05 -9.09
C THR A 240 -17.00 -8.48 -7.64
N GLN A 241 -18.19 -8.93 -7.26
CA GLN A 241 -18.46 -9.46 -5.92
C GLN A 241 -17.53 -10.61 -5.54
N ARG A 242 -17.28 -11.52 -6.50
CA ARG A 242 -16.37 -12.65 -6.29
C ARG A 242 -14.91 -12.20 -6.18
N LEU A 243 -14.49 -11.22 -6.98
CA LEU A 243 -13.15 -10.66 -6.88
C LEU A 243 -12.93 -9.99 -5.51
N VAL A 244 -13.86 -9.14 -5.08
CA VAL A 244 -13.80 -8.54 -3.75
C VAL A 244 -13.74 -9.60 -2.66
N ALA A 245 -14.58 -10.63 -2.73
CA ALA A 245 -14.54 -11.73 -1.76
C ALA A 245 -13.21 -12.49 -1.79
N ALA A 246 -12.63 -12.76 -2.95
CA ALA A 246 -11.32 -13.42 -3.07
C ALA A 246 -10.20 -12.61 -2.38
N VAL A 247 -10.28 -11.29 -2.43
CA VAL A 247 -9.30 -10.39 -1.80
C VAL A 247 -9.55 -10.20 -0.30
N THR A 248 -10.83 -9.99 0.11
CA THR A 248 -11.19 -9.51 1.45
C THR A 248 -11.63 -10.58 2.43
N ALA A 249 -12.13 -11.74 1.95
CA ALA A 249 -12.65 -12.77 2.83
C ALA A 249 -11.53 -13.38 3.68
N PRO A 250 -11.75 -13.55 5.00
CA PRO A 250 -10.79 -14.24 5.86
C PRO A 250 -10.74 -15.74 5.54
N THR A 251 -9.53 -16.28 5.47
CA THR A 251 -9.27 -17.73 5.42
C THR A 251 -8.42 -18.14 6.62
N SER A 252 -7.99 -19.42 6.68
CA SER A 252 -7.00 -19.85 7.68
C SER A 252 -5.71 -19.04 7.63
N GLU A 253 -5.38 -18.52 6.44
CA GLU A 253 -4.20 -17.68 6.19
C GLU A 253 -4.46 -16.19 6.44
N GLY A 254 -5.66 -15.80 6.88
CA GLY A 254 -6.06 -14.43 7.19
C GLY A 254 -6.69 -13.70 6.01
N VAL A 255 -6.65 -12.36 6.07
CA VAL A 255 -7.15 -11.44 5.02
C VAL A 255 -5.97 -10.97 4.18
N LEU A 256 -6.15 -10.86 2.85
CA LEU A 256 -5.09 -10.36 1.98
C LEU A 256 -5.04 -8.83 1.97
N TYR A 257 -6.13 -8.18 1.54
CA TYR A 257 -6.32 -6.73 1.56
C TYR A 257 -7.77 -6.39 1.90
N GLN A 258 -8.00 -5.17 2.38
CA GLN A 258 -9.31 -4.54 2.29
C GLN A 258 -9.50 -3.96 0.89
N ALA A 259 -10.76 -3.80 0.44
CA ALA A 259 -11.08 -3.21 -0.85
C ALA A 259 -12.04 -2.04 -0.69
N ASP A 260 -11.73 -0.91 -1.30
CA ASP A 260 -12.59 0.27 -1.35
C ASP A 260 -13.06 0.52 -2.79
N MET A 261 -14.37 0.39 -2.99
CA MET A 261 -15.00 0.60 -4.29
C MET A 261 -15.89 1.85 -4.32
N ARG A 262 -15.76 2.76 -3.35
CA ARG A 262 -16.64 3.93 -3.22
C ARG A 262 -16.48 4.96 -4.35
N LEU A 263 -15.38 4.89 -5.11
CA LEU A 263 -15.14 5.74 -6.29
C LEU A 263 -15.88 5.28 -7.56
N ARG A 264 -16.71 4.23 -7.47
CA ARG A 264 -17.58 3.84 -8.57
C ARG A 264 -18.75 4.82 -8.71
N PRO A 265 -19.35 4.97 -9.91
CA PRO A 265 -20.50 5.83 -10.13
C PRO A 265 -21.59 5.65 -9.07
N SER A 266 -22.04 6.75 -8.47
CA SER A 266 -23.00 6.79 -7.37
C SER A 266 -22.54 6.11 -6.06
N GLY A 267 -21.26 5.85 -5.91
CA GLY A 267 -20.67 5.28 -4.70
C GLY A 267 -21.36 3.99 -4.25
N ASN A 268 -21.70 3.90 -2.97
CA ASN A 268 -22.35 2.69 -2.41
C ASN A 268 -23.80 2.46 -2.91
N ALA A 269 -24.44 3.46 -3.48
CA ALA A 269 -25.78 3.32 -4.07
C ALA A 269 -25.74 2.78 -5.52
N GLY A 270 -24.58 2.86 -6.19
CA GLY A 270 -24.41 2.42 -7.56
C GLY A 270 -24.06 0.92 -7.69
N PRO A 271 -24.13 0.38 -8.92
CA PRO A 271 -23.77 -1.00 -9.20
C PRO A 271 -22.27 -1.23 -8.92
N LEU A 272 -21.90 -2.49 -8.62
CA LEU A 272 -20.50 -2.87 -8.32
C LEU A 272 -19.59 -2.80 -9.55
N ALA A 273 -20.15 -2.96 -10.75
CA ALA A 273 -19.46 -2.83 -12.02
C ALA A 273 -20.17 -1.82 -12.89
N THR A 274 -19.45 -1.08 -13.72
CA THR A 274 -20.01 -0.06 -14.61
C THR A 274 -19.55 -0.26 -16.05
N SER A 275 -20.42 0.01 -17.04
CA SER A 275 -19.95 0.07 -18.42
C SER A 275 -19.13 1.34 -18.65
N LEU A 276 -18.18 1.30 -19.61
CA LEU A 276 -17.34 2.45 -19.93
C LEU A 276 -18.17 3.69 -20.30
N SER A 277 -19.26 3.50 -21.06
CA SER A 277 -20.18 4.59 -21.44
C SER A 277 -20.95 5.16 -20.25
N ALA A 278 -21.38 4.32 -19.30
CA ALA A 278 -22.05 4.77 -18.09
C ALA A 278 -21.08 5.49 -17.15
N PHE A 279 -19.85 5.01 -17.03
CA PHE A 279 -18.78 5.68 -16.28
C PHE A 279 -18.50 7.07 -16.85
N GLN A 280 -18.32 7.18 -18.17
CA GLN A 280 -18.09 8.45 -18.85
C GLN A 280 -19.24 9.43 -18.58
N ARG A 281 -20.48 9.01 -18.83
CA ARG A 281 -21.67 9.87 -18.61
C ARG A 281 -21.76 10.34 -17.17
N TYR A 282 -21.56 9.45 -16.21
CA TYR A 282 -21.58 9.82 -14.79
C TYR A 282 -20.54 10.89 -14.47
N GLN A 283 -19.32 10.71 -14.94
CA GLN A 283 -18.23 11.65 -14.70
C GLN A 283 -18.47 13.01 -15.37
N GLU A 284 -19.19 13.03 -16.49
CA GLU A 284 -19.51 14.26 -17.21
C GLU A 284 -20.70 15.03 -16.64
N GLU A 285 -21.68 14.33 -16.09
CA GLU A 285 -22.99 14.93 -15.75
C GLU A 285 -23.23 15.01 -14.23
N SER A 286 -22.67 14.10 -13.44
CA SER A 286 -23.10 13.89 -12.05
C SER A 286 -21.98 13.83 -11.02
N ALA A 287 -20.74 13.66 -11.44
CA ALA A 287 -19.61 13.51 -10.52
C ALA A 287 -19.30 14.82 -9.77
N TRP A 288 -18.89 14.67 -8.52
CA TRP A 288 -18.45 15.76 -7.68
C TRP A 288 -16.99 16.12 -7.94
N THR A 289 -16.59 17.33 -7.59
CA THR A 289 -15.21 17.82 -7.72
C THR A 289 -14.20 16.85 -7.10
N TRP A 290 -14.50 16.25 -5.94
CA TRP A 290 -13.59 15.30 -5.28
C TRP A 290 -13.39 14.00 -6.07
N GLU A 291 -14.37 13.56 -6.87
CA GLU A 291 -14.23 12.41 -7.75
C GLU A 291 -13.30 12.74 -8.93
N HIS A 292 -13.42 13.95 -9.49
CA HIS A 292 -12.47 14.44 -10.51
C HIS A 292 -11.04 14.59 -9.94
N LEU A 293 -10.88 15.06 -8.69
CA LEU A 293 -9.58 15.09 -8.03
C LEU A 293 -9.00 13.68 -7.90
N ALA A 294 -9.81 12.71 -7.46
CA ALA A 294 -9.37 11.31 -7.40
C ALA A 294 -9.00 10.75 -8.78
N LEU A 295 -9.74 11.16 -9.82
CA LEU A 295 -9.52 10.72 -11.19
C LEU A 295 -8.18 11.23 -11.77
N THR A 296 -7.63 12.36 -11.29
CA THR A 296 -6.31 12.85 -11.71
C THR A 296 -5.20 11.83 -11.51
N ARG A 297 -5.32 10.96 -10.51
CA ARG A 297 -4.37 9.88 -10.20
C ARG A 297 -4.77 8.53 -10.78
N ALA A 298 -6.00 8.39 -11.29
CA ALA A 298 -6.52 7.10 -11.73
C ALA A 298 -5.64 6.46 -12.82
N ARG A 299 -5.42 5.15 -12.71
CA ARG A 299 -4.60 4.36 -13.63
C ARG A 299 -5.23 2.99 -13.85
N VAL A 300 -5.19 2.50 -15.08
CA VAL A 300 -5.56 1.11 -15.36
C VAL A 300 -4.54 0.20 -14.72
N VAL A 301 -4.98 -0.71 -13.86
CA VAL A 301 -4.14 -1.68 -13.16
C VAL A 301 -4.19 -3.06 -13.82
N ASP A 302 -5.30 -3.36 -14.46
CA ASP A 302 -5.50 -4.59 -15.26
C ASP A 302 -6.58 -4.36 -16.32
N ALA A 303 -6.42 -4.91 -17.51
CA ALA A 303 -7.46 -4.88 -18.53
C ALA A 303 -7.20 -5.91 -19.64
N ASP A 304 -8.27 -6.33 -20.32
CA ASP A 304 -8.18 -7.09 -21.56
C ASP A 304 -7.45 -6.29 -22.64
N GLU A 305 -6.88 -6.99 -23.62
CA GLU A 305 -6.06 -6.40 -24.69
C GLU A 305 -6.81 -5.26 -25.40
N GLY A 306 -6.13 -4.12 -25.55
CA GLY A 306 -6.67 -2.90 -26.18
C GLY A 306 -7.67 -2.12 -25.33
N PHE A 307 -8.30 -2.71 -24.31
CA PHE A 307 -9.30 -2.03 -23.51
C PHE A 307 -8.69 -1.01 -22.53
N ALA A 308 -7.48 -1.25 -22.06
CA ALA A 308 -6.74 -0.29 -21.26
C ALA A 308 -6.65 1.10 -21.92
N ALA A 309 -6.32 1.14 -23.22
CA ALA A 309 -6.23 2.40 -23.98
C ALA A 309 -7.58 3.13 -24.09
N LYS A 310 -8.70 2.37 -24.22
CA LYS A 310 -10.06 2.95 -24.23
C LYS A 310 -10.40 3.59 -22.89
N ILE A 311 -10.15 2.90 -21.76
CA ILE A 311 -10.37 3.44 -20.42
C ILE A 311 -9.51 4.68 -20.20
N GLU A 312 -8.23 4.62 -20.52
CA GLU A 312 -7.30 5.74 -20.36
C GLU A 312 -7.68 6.93 -21.24
N GLY A 313 -8.10 6.69 -22.48
CA GLY A 313 -8.61 7.73 -23.37
C GLY A 313 -9.86 8.41 -22.81
N THR A 314 -10.78 7.63 -22.23
CA THR A 314 -12.00 8.17 -21.59
C THR A 314 -11.65 9.02 -20.36
N VAL A 315 -10.77 8.54 -19.48
CA VAL A 315 -10.28 9.33 -18.33
C VAL A 315 -9.61 10.62 -18.82
N ALA A 316 -8.80 10.53 -19.88
CA ALA A 316 -8.16 11.68 -20.48
C ALA A 316 -9.18 12.72 -21.00
N ALA A 317 -10.22 12.27 -21.71
CA ALA A 317 -11.27 13.14 -22.24
C ALA A 317 -12.06 13.82 -21.12
N ILE A 318 -12.46 13.08 -20.06
CA ILE A 318 -13.16 13.64 -18.90
C ILE A 318 -12.34 14.75 -18.25
N LEU A 319 -11.08 14.45 -17.93
CA LEU A 319 -10.21 15.42 -17.29
C LEU A 319 -9.81 16.62 -18.22
N SER A 320 -9.96 16.53 -19.53
CA SER A 320 -9.70 17.63 -20.46
C SER A 320 -10.84 18.64 -20.53
N ARG A 321 -11.98 18.34 -19.91
CA ARG A 321 -13.11 19.30 -19.89
C ARG A 321 -12.73 20.50 -19.02
N PRO A 322 -13.13 21.73 -19.44
CA PRO A 322 -12.89 22.92 -18.65
C PRO A 322 -13.56 22.80 -17.27
N SER A 323 -12.82 23.09 -16.21
CA SER A 323 -13.32 23.21 -14.85
C SER A 323 -13.38 24.70 -14.46
N ALA A 324 -14.46 25.12 -13.81
CA ALA A 324 -14.54 26.48 -13.26
C ALA A 324 -13.60 26.57 -12.04
N ALA A 325 -12.51 27.31 -12.17
CA ALA A 325 -11.44 27.38 -11.19
C ALA A 325 -11.96 27.79 -9.80
N GLY A 326 -12.73 28.88 -9.72
CA GLY A 326 -13.32 29.35 -8.46
C GLY A 326 -14.15 28.26 -7.78
N LYS A 327 -15.08 27.61 -8.51
CA LYS A 327 -15.89 26.52 -7.95
C LYS A 327 -15.03 25.35 -7.49
N THR A 328 -14.05 24.95 -8.29
CA THR A 328 -13.16 23.82 -7.95
C THR A 328 -12.42 24.08 -6.64
N ILE A 329 -11.86 25.28 -6.47
CA ILE A 329 -11.15 25.65 -5.25
C ILE A 329 -12.09 25.76 -4.04
N ASP A 330 -13.26 26.36 -4.20
CA ASP A 330 -14.27 26.46 -3.13
C ASP A 330 -14.70 25.07 -2.65
N ASP A 331 -14.91 24.13 -3.57
CA ASP A 331 -15.23 22.73 -3.26
C ASP A 331 -14.06 22.05 -2.51
N VAL A 332 -12.79 22.26 -2.93
CA VAL A 332 -11.60 21.71 -2.26
C VAL A 332 -11.47 22.21 -0.83
N VAL A 333 -11.58 23.53 -0.63
CA VAL A 333 -11.50 24.17 0.69
C VAL A 333 -12.63 23.69 1.60
N SER A 334 -13.87 23.64 1.08
CA SER A 334 -15.04 23.14 1.82
C SER A 334 -14.87 21.68 2.23
N MET A 335 -14.41 20.83 1.30
CA MET A 335 -14.15 19.41 1.57
C MET A 335 -13.05 19.24 2.63
N ARG A 336 -11.95 20.00 2.55
CA ARG A 336 -10.88 19.96 3.55
C ARG A 336 -11.39 20.34 4.95
N ALA A 337 -12.22 21.38 5.04
CA ALA A 337 -12.85 21.82 6.28
C ALA A 337 -13.78 20.73 6.85
N LEU A 338 -14.59 20.10 6.00
CA LEU A 338 -15.47 19.00 6.40
C LEU A 338 -14.66 17.79 6.92
N MET A 339 -13.59 17.43 6.22
CA MET A 339 -12.71 16.34 6.67
C MET A 339 -12.08 16.64 8.02
N ALA A 340 -11.61 17.87 8.26
CA ALA A 340 -11.04 18.27 9.55
C ALA A 340 -12.06 18.17 10.69
N LYS A 341 -13.34 18.45 10.42
CA LYS A 341 -14.44 18.35 11.39
C LYS A 341 -14.86 16.91 11.67
N GLU A 342 -15.03 16.10 10.63
CA GLU A 342 -15.55 14.73 10.76
C GLU A 342 -14.50 13.68 11.10
N ARG A 343 -13.26 13.94 10.72
CA ARG A 343 -12.11 13.08 10.94
C ARG A 343 -10.93 13.88 11.50
N PRO A 344 -11.03 14.39 12.74
CA PRO A 344 -9.90 15.08 13.35
C PRO A 344 -8.70 14.14 13.49
N PRO A 345 -7.46 14.67 13.44
CA PRO A 345 -6.27 13.87 13.65
C PRO A 345 -6.30 13.23 15.04
N ARG A 346 -5.95 11.95 15.11
CA ARG A 346 -5.98 11.15 16.36
C ARG A 346 -4.68 11.26 17.16
N HIS A 347 -3.62 11.73 16.52
CA HIS A 347 -2.30 11.85 17.10
C HIS A 347 -1.51 12.98 16.39
N PRO A 348 -0.56 13.66 17.03
CA PRO A 348 0.29 14.68 16.37
C PRO A 348 1.02 14.14 15.12
N PHE A 349 1.31 12.85 15.07
CA PHE A 349 1.90 12.15 13.94
C PHE A 349 0.87 11.51 12.98
N ASP A 350 -0.40 11.87 13.09
CA ASP A 350 -1.39 11.54 12.05
C ASP A 350 -1.17 12.46 10.84
N LEU A 351 0.02 12.31 10.22
CA LEU A 351 0.50 13.16 9.13
C LEU A 351 -0.40 13.13 7.89
N LYS A 352 -1.36 12.21 7.86
CA LYS A 352 -2.39 12.20 6.82
C LYS A 352 -3.43 13.30 7.05
N LEU A 353 -3.89 13.50 8.30
CA LEU A 353 -5.07 14.31 8.63
C LEU A 353 -4.73 15.64 9.30
N VAL A 354 -3.55 15.81 9.91
CA VAL A 354 -3.14 17.08 10.52
C VAL A 354 -3.22 18.22 9.51
N PRO A 355 -3.52 19.45 9.94
CA PRO A 355 -3.40 20.63 9.08
C PRO A 355 -1.98 20.75 8.51
N GLY A 356 -1.85 20.98 7.21
CA GLY A 356 -0.57 20.95 6.51
C GLY A 356 0.02 19.56 6.32
N GLY A 357 -0.79 18.48 6.43
CA GLY A 357 -0.37 17.11 6.24
C GLY A 357 -0.46 16.64 4.78
N LEU A 358 -0.38 15.29 4.60
CA LEU A 358 -0.37 14.66 3.26
C LEU A 358 -1.63 14.99 2.44
N ILE A 359 -2.80 15.09 3.07
CA ILE A 359 -4.04 15.44 2.34
C ILE A 359 -3.96 16.84 1.74
N ASP A 360 -3.35 17.80 2.44
CA ASP A 360 -3.18 19.15 1.91
C ASP A 360 -2.22 19.17 0.72
N LEU A 361 -1.13 18.41 0.78
CA LEU A 361 -0.21 18.19 -0.36
C LEU A 361 -0.90 17.51 -1.54
N GLU A 362 -1.71 16.48 -1.29
CA GLU A 362 -2.50 15.79 -2.31
C GLU A 362 -3.50 16.75 -2.97
N PHE A 363 -4.18 17.59 -2.20
CA PHE A 363 -5.16 18.54 -2.74
C PHE A 363 -4.51 19.64 -3.58
N VAL A 364 -3.34 20.13 -3.18
CA VAL A 364 -2.55 21.07 -4.02
C VAL A 364 -2.20 20.38 -5.35
N ALA A 365 -1.63 19.17 -5.32
CA ALA A 365 -1.22 18.45 -6.51
C ALA A 365 -2.40 18.13 -7.44
N GLN A 366 -3.52 17.66 -6.89
CA GLN A 366 -4.70 17.23 -7.66
C GLN A 366 -5.48 18.43 -8.24
N SER A 367 -5.70 19.48 -7.45
CA SER A 367 -6.38 20.68 -7.94
C SER A 367 -5.56 21.39 -9.02
N ALA A 368 -4.24 21.43 -8.88
CA ALA A 368 -3.36 21.97 -9.92
C ALA A 368 -3.42 21.13 -11.20
N GLN A 369 -3.42 19.79 -11.10
CA GLN A 369 -3.58 18.91 -12.26
C GLN A 369 -4.93 19.07 -12.95
N LEU A 370 -5.99 19.37 -12.19
CA LEU A 370 -7.33 19.57 -12.75
C LEU A 370 -7.45 20.94 -13.46
N LEU A 371 -6.87 22.00 -12.89
CA LEU A 371 -7.02 23.38 -13.37
C LEU A 371 -5.96 23.78 -14.41
N ALA A 372 -4.74 23.28 -14.32
CA ALA A 372 -3.61 23.66 -15.18
C ALA A 372 -3.07 22.52 -16.01
N ARG A 373 -3.91 21.58 -16.40
CA ARG A 373 -3.57 20.35 -17.07
C ARG A 373 -2.74 20.51 -18.35
N GLU A 374 -3.07 21.49 -19.19
CA GLU A 374 -2.36 21.75 -20.43
C GLU A 374 -0.88 22.07 -20.18
N GLN A 375 -0.57 22.72 -19.04
CA GLN A 375 0.79 23.09 -18.65
C GLN A 375 1.56 21.92 -18.00
N ILE A 376 0.85 21.04 -17.27
CA ILE A 376 1.46 19.95 -16.51
C ILE A 376 1.64 18.69 -17.37
N GLY A 377 0.78 18.51 -18.38
CA GLY A 377 0.60 17.25 -19.08
C GLY A 377 -0.18 16.24 -18.26
N ARG A 378 -0.09 14.95 -18.59
CA ARG A 378 -0.75 13.86 -17.84
C ARG A 378 0.27 13.07 -17.02
N PRO A 379 0.62 13.49 -15.81
CA PRO A 379 1.42 12.67 -14.95
C PRO A 379 0.52 11.69 -14.19
N GLN A 380 0.52 10.43 -14.59
CA GLN A 380 0.15 9.33 -13.70
C GLN A 380 1.37 9.07 -12.79
N ALA A 381 1.66 10.01 -11.93
CA ALA A 381 2.90 10.03 -11.18
C ALA A 381 2.62 10.10 -9.67
N PRO A 382 3.56 9.64 -8.83
CA PRO A 382 3.54 9.89 -7.40
C PRO A 382 3.37 11.37 -7.07
N THR A 383 2.68 11.66 -5.98
CA THR A 383 2.35 13.03 -5.55
C THR A 383 3.57 13.94 -5.50
N ALA A 384 4.70 13.45 -4.97
CA ALA A 384 5.96 14.21 -4.91
C ALA A 384 6.48 14.63 -6.31
N ILE A 385 6.34 13.76 -7.33
CA ILE A 385 6.76 14.10 -8.71
C ILE A 385 5.87 15.20 -9.29
N VAL A 386 4.57 15.13 -9.02
CA VAL A 386 3.64 16.19 -9.44
C VAL A 386 3.99 17.52 -8.79
N LEU A 387 4.20 17.53 -7.47
CA LEU A 387 4.57 18.74 -6.73
C LEU A 387 5.89 19.35 -7.26
N ALA A 388 6.93 18.54 -7.46
CA ALA A 388 8.19 19.02 -8.03
C ALA A 388 7.96 19.65 -9.42
N ARG A 389 7.17 19.01 -10.28
CA ARG A 389 6.82 19.53 -11.60
C ARG A 389 6.09 20.87 -11.54
N LEU A 390 5.18 21.03 -10.57
CA LEU A 390 4.48 22.31 -10.34
C LEU A 390 5.45 23.44 -9.98
N GLY A 391 6.51 23.12 -9.23
CA GLY A 391 7.60 24.05 -8.93
C GLY A 391 8.41 24.43 -10.20
N GLU A 392 8.80 23.45 -11.01
CA GLU A 392 9.56 23.66 -12.25
C GLU A 392 8.84 24.60 -13.22
N ILE A 393 7.54 24.45 -13.39
CA ILE A 393 6.75 25.30 -14.28
C ILE A 393 6.29 26.62 -13.62
N GLY A 394 6.66 26.86 -12.37
CA GLY A 394 6.34 28.08 -11.62
C GLY A 394 4.86 28.22 -11.23
N LEU A 395 4.08 27.15 -11.34
CA LEU A 395 2.65 27.16 -10.97
C LEU A 395 2.47 27.15 -9.44
N VAL A 396 3.26 26.34 -8.74
CA VAL A 396 3.41 26.34 -7.28
C VAL A 396 4.90 26.55 -6.99
N PRO A 397 5.36 27.76 -6.73
CA PRO A 397 6.80 28.05 -6.59
C PRO A 397 7.52 27.18 -5.55
N GLU A 398 6.83 26.81 -4.49
CA GLU A 398 7.35 25.94 -3.42
C GLU A 398 7.32 24.45 -3.76
N GLY A 399 6.90 24.07 -4.97
CA GLY A 399 6.62 22.68 -5.35
C GLY A 399 7.78 21.71 -5.08
N ALA A 400 9.04 22.11 -5.32
CA ALA A 400 10.20 21.28 -4.99
C ALA A 400 10.30 21.01 -3.48
N ARG A 401 10.12 22.05 -2.65
CA ARG A 401 10.13 21.93 -1.19
C ARG A 401 8.97 21.08 -0.69
N LEU A 402 7.78 21.25 -1.25
CA LEU A 402 6.61 20.43 -0.93
C LEU A 402 6.82 18.95 -1.28
N ALA A 403 7.55 18.66 -2.37
CA ALA A 403 7.93 17.29 -2.72
C ALA A 403 8.89 16.65 -1.71
N GLU A 404 9.86 17.42 -1.19
CA GLU A 404 10.75 16.98 -0.11
C GLU A 404 9.95 16.68 1.17
N ILE A 405 9.08 17.60 1.59
CA ILE A 405 8.21 17.43 2.76
C ILE A 405 7.31 16.19 2.61
N HIS A 406 6.73 15.99 1.42
CA HIS A 406 5.96 14.78 1.13
C HIS A 406 6.79 13.51 1.33
N GLY A 407 8.06 13.52 0.94
CA GLY A 407 9.01 12.43 1.15
C GLY A 407 9.21 12.10 2.62
N VAL A 408 9.43 13.13 3.47
CA VAL A 408 9.59 12.96 4.93
C VAL A 408 8.29 12.42 5.55
N PHE A 409 7.15 13.04 5.26
CA PHE A 409 5.85 12.58 5.79
C PHE A 409 5.52 11.14 5.37
N SER A 410 5.83 10.79 4.11
CA SER A 410 5.67 9.43 3.61
C SER A 410 6.58 8.44 4.33
N THR A 411 7.82 8.82 4.64
CA THR A 411 8.76 7.98 5.40
C THR A 411 8.22 7.68 6.79
N VAL A 412 7.79 8.71 7.51
CA VAL A 412 7.21 8.54 8.84
C VAL A 412 5.94 7.68 8.78
N LEU A 413 5.01 7.96 7.87
CA LEU A 413 3.78 7.19 7.72
C LEU A 413 4.04 5.72 7.37
N GLN A 414 4.96 5.46 6.46
CA GLN A 414 5.36 4.11 6.06
C GLN A 414 5.96 3.34 7.24
N ALA A 415 6.91 3.95 7.96
CA ALA A 415 7.55 3.34 9.12
C ALA A 415 6.53 3.04 10.24
N MET A 416 5.63 3.99 10.54
CA MET A 416 4.54 3.79 11.51
C MET A 416 3.63 2.63 11.11
N SER A 417 3.24 2.57 9.84
CA SER A 417 2.36 1.51 9.31
C SER A 417 3.03 0.13 9.35
N ALA A 418 4.33 0.07 9.09
CA ALA A 418 5.11 -1.17 9.11
C ALA A 418 5.38 -1.66 10.54
N ALA A 419 5.76 -0.74 11.43
CA ALA A 419 6.21 -1.10 12.78
C ALA A 419 5.05 -1.30 13.78
N LEU A 420 4.01 -0.47 13.72
CA LEU A 420 2.99 -0.37 14.75
C LEU A 420 1.67 -1.10 14.36
N ALA A 421 1.10 -1.85 15.29
CA ALA A 421 -0.22 -2.47 15.11
C ALA A 421 -1.34 -1.41 15.08
N ASP A 422 -1.26 -0.41 15.97
CA ASP A 422 -2.07 0.80 15.94
C ASP A 422 -1.15 2.02 16.06
N PRO A 423 -0.92 2.75 14.94
CA PRO A 423 0.00 3.89 14.89
C PRO A 423 -0.36 5.06 15.82
N PHE A 424 -1.59 5.09 16.32
CA PHE A 424 -2.11 6.21 17.10
C PHE A 424 -2.30 5.91 18.58
N LYS A 425 -1.75 4.78 19.06
CA LYS A 425 -1.67 4.43 20.48
C LYS A 425 -0.26 4.60 21.01
N ASP A 426 -0.12 5.32 22.11
CA ASP A 426 1.17 5.62 22.75
C ASP A 426 1.98 4.37 23.16
N GLU A 427 1.32 3.27 23.46
CA GLU A 427 1.93 2.00 23.90
C GLU A 427 2.95 1.43 22.87
N GLY A 428 2.76 1.74 21.57
CA GLY A 428 3.66 1.32 20.51
C GLY A 428 4.89 2.23 20.32
N TRP A 429 4.88 3.43 20.88
CA TRP A 429 5.89 4.47 20.71
C TRP A 429 7.05 4.30 21.70
N THR A 430 7.76 3.18 21.61
CA THR A 430 8.96 2.92 22.40
C THR A 430 10.10 3.85 22.00
N ASP A 431 11.09 4.04 22.91
CA ASP A 431 12.26 4.85 22.57
C ASP A 431 13.01 4.28 21.36
N ALA A 432 13.11 2.94 21.27
CA ALA A 432 13.68 2.28 20.09
C ALA A 432 12.95 2.62 18.79
N PHE A 433 11.62 2.76 18.80
CA PHE A 433 10.87 3.16 17.61
C PHE A 433 11.04 4.64 17.29
N ARG A 434 11.12 5.50 18.31
CA ARG A 434 11.40 6.93 18.15
C ARG A 434 12.78 7.17 17.54
N ASP A 435 13.79 6.46 18.04
CA ASP A 435 15.16 6.50 17.51
C ASP A 435 15.22 6.00 16.06
N LEU A 436 14.47 4.93 15.74
CA LEU A 436 14.32 4.42 14.38
C LEU A 436 13.71 5.47 13.44
N LEU A 437 12.66 6.18 13.86
CA LEU A 437 12.06 7.23 13.04
C LEU A 437 13.05 8.37 12.76
N ALA A 438 13.79 8.82 13.78
CA ALA A 438 14.83 9.83 13.62
C ALA A 438 15.90 9.36 12.61
N GLN A 439 16.36 8.12 12.74
CA GLN A 439 17.33 7.53 11.83
C GLN A 439 16.81 7.47 10.37
N LEU A 440 15.59 6.98 10.15
CA LEU A 440 15.00 6.86 8.81
C LEU A 440 14.75 8.21 8.14
N THR A 441 14.61 9.27 8.90
CA THR A 441 14.43 10.65 8.42
C THR A 441 15.74 11.47 8.41
N ASN A 442 16.87 10.86 8.79
CA ASN A 442 18.18 11.49 8.92
C ASN A 442 18.19 12.64 9.95
N GLU A 443 17.36 12.57 10.99
CA GLU A 443 17.31 13.54 12.07
C GLU A 443 18.19 13.11 13.26
N PRO A 444 18.83 14.04 13.95
CA PRO A 444 19.72 13.71 15.06
C PRO A 444 18.98 13.15 16.29
N SER A 445 17.68 13.39 16.41
CA SER A 445 16.85 12.89 17.51
C SER A 445 15.37 12.94 17.14
N PHE A 446 14.55 12.15 17.85
CA PHE A 446 13.10 12.20 17.71
C PHE A 446 12.50 13.57 18.09
N THR A 447 13.08 14.26 19.07
CA THR A 447 12.65 15.61 19.47
C THR A 447 12.82 16.58 18.30
N ARG A 448 13.97 16.54 17.62
CA ARG A 448 14.24 17.39 16.46
C ARG A 448 13.29 17.04 15.30
N LEU A 449 13.09 15.75 15.01
CA LEU A 449 12.11 15.31 14.03
C LEU A 449 10.71 15.89 14.32
N ALA A 450 10.26 15.84 15.57
CA ALA A 450 8.94 16.34 15.95
C ALA A 450 8.80 17.86 15.75
N GLU A 451 9.87 18.63 15.99
CA GLU A 451 9.93 20.07 15.72
C GLU A 451 9.86 20.35 14.22
N ASP A 452 10.70 19.68 13.43
CA ASP A 452 10.78 19.85 11.99
C ASP A 452 9.47 19.47 11.29
N LEU A 453 8.79 18.41 11.75
CA LEU A 453 7.47 18.05 11.24
C LEU A 453 6.43 19.15 11.44
N LYS A 454 6.46 19.88 12.58
CA LYS A 454 5.56 21.03 12.81
C LYS A 454 5.91 22.21 11.90
N GLU A 455 7.18 22.49 11.69
CA GLU A 455 7.63 23.54 10.77
C GLU A 455 7.17 23.21 9.34
N MET A 456 7.39 21.97 8.89
CA MET A 456 6.96 21.48 7.58
C MET A 456 5.43 21.56 7.41
N GLN A 457 4.65 21.21 8.44
CA GLN A 457 3.18 21.38 8.41
C GLN A 457 2.77 22.83 8.17
N GLY A 458 3.43 23.78 8.83
CA GLY A 458 3.20 25.22 8.63
C GLY A 458 3.57 25.68 7.20
N GLU A 459 4.68 25.17 6.65
CA GLU A 459 5.08 25.44 5.26
C GLU A 459 4.01 24.96 4.27
N VAL A 460 3.54 23.71 4.44
CA VAL A 460 2.51 23.12 3.56
C VAL A 460 1.21 23.90 3.65
N GLN A 461 0.74 24.23 4.86
CA GLN A 461 -0.48 25.00 5.04
C GLN A 461 -0.40 26.35 4.33
N SER A 462 0.69 27.08 4.55
CA SER A 462 0.90 28.38 3.92
C SER A 462 1.00 28.28 2.39
N ALA A 463 1.64 27.24 1.85
CA ALA A 463 1.74 27.02 0.41
C ALA A 463 0.37 26.64 -0.19
N ALA A 464 -0.43 25.82 0.49
CA ALA A 464 -1.79 25.48 0.07
C ALA A 464 -2.70 26.71 0.00
N GLU A 465 -2.67 27.58 1.02
CA GLU A 465 -3.41 28.83 1.05
C GLU A 465 -3.04 29.77 -0.11
N ARG A 466 -1.73 29.91 -0.38
CA ARG A 466 -1.25 30.71 -1.53
C ARG A 466 -1.69 30.12 -2.87
N TRP A 467 -1.60 28.78 -2.99
CA TRP A 467 -2.08 28.09 -4.19
C TRP A 467 -3.58 28.33 -4.41
N TYR A 468 -4.41 28.13 -3.40
CA TYR A 468 -5.85 28.30 -3.52
C TYR A 468 -6.24 29.74 -3.88
N ALA A 469 -5.61 30.75 -3.26
CA ALA A 469 -5.83 32.15 -3.60
C ALA A 469 -5.48 32.44 -5.07
N ARG A 470 -4.32 31.96 -5.54
CA ARG A 470 -3.88 32.13 -6.93
C ARG A 470 -4.76 31.38 -7.93
N ALA A 471 -5.17 30.17 -7.59
CA ALA A 471 -5.94 29.30 -8.48
C ALA A 471 -7.37 29.77 -8.72
N GLN A 472 -7.92 30.62 -7.86
CA GLN A 472 -9.23 31.29 -8.09
C GLN A 472 -9.19 32.29 -9.24
N GLU A 473 -7.99 32.77 -9.62
CA GLU A 473 -7.78 33.75 -10.69
C GLU A 473 -7.49 33.08 -12.05
N LEU A 474 -7.31 31.75 -12.08
CA LEU A 474 -7.11 30.98 -13.32
C LEU A 474 -8.42 30.74 -14.05
#